data_5de6fde6e4c1836da5888464e4d796e1
#
_entry.id   5de6fde6e4c1836da5888464e4d796e1
#
_cell.length_a   1.000
_cell.length_b   1.000
_cell.length_c   1.000
_cell.angle_alpha   90.00
_cell.angle_beta   90.00
_cell.angle_gamma   90.00
#
_symmetry.space_group_name_H-M   'P 1'
#
loop_
_entity.id
_entity.type
_entity.pdbx_description
1 polymer ?
#
loop_
_entity_poly.entity_id
_entity_poly.type
_entity_poly.pdbx_seq_one_letter_code
_entity_poly.pdbx_strand_id
1 'polypeptide(L)'
;MLSWEFVEERLAASRNYWVATIGPGGSPHVRPIDGVWVDSALCFGGSPKTRWVRNLQHDARLSAHVPHDDEVIILEGRAEFVNLPDSPLAAASTKATRAKYPQYFPADEDPPSRPFWTLRPATVYAWTLSGFPGNVTRWRFD
;
A
#
# COMPACT_ATOMS: atom_id res chain seq x y z
N MET A 1 -13.81 17.88 -8.79
CA MET A 1 -13.53 16.62 -8.10
C MET A 1 -12.46 15.84 -8.84
N LEU A 2 -11.62 15.15 -8.11
CA LEU A 2 -10.58 14.32 -8.72
C LEU A 2 -11.17 13.00 -9.23
N SER A 3 -10.57 12.45 -10.29
CA SER A 3 -10.98 11.15 -10.83
C SER A 3 -10.29 10.01 -10.08
N TRP A 4 -10.88 8.82 -10.13
CA TRP A 4 -10.23 7.62 -9.60
C TRP A 4 -8.93 7.31 -10.34
N GLU A 5 -8.89 7.58 -11.63
CA GLU A 5 -7.69 7.43 -12.47
C GLU A 5 -6.53 8.28 -11.94
N PHE A 6 -6.79 9.51 -11.50
CA PHE A 6 -5.80 10.37 -10.85
C PHE A 6 -5.15 9.66 -9.66
N VAL A 7 -5.97 9.01 -8.82
CA VAL A 7 -5.50 8.28 -7.65
C VAL A 7 -4.66 7.07 -8.05
N GLU A 8 -5.17 6.27 -8.98
CA GLU A 8 -4.49 5.05 -9.42
C GLU A 8 -3.12 5.33 -10.03
N GLU A 9 -3.02 6.37 -10.83
CA GLU A 9 -1.75 6.76 -11.43
C GLU A 9 -0.70 7.11 -10.37
N ARG A 10 -1.10 7.84 -9.33
CA ARG A 10 -0.19 8.24 -8.27
C ARG A 10 0.19 7.08 -7.37
N LEU A 11 -0.75 6.22 -7.07
CA LEU A 11 -0.46 5.02 -6.29
C LEU A 11 0.51 4.10 -7.02
N ALA A 12 0.31 3.90 -8.32
CA ALA A 12 1.19 3.05 -9.11
C ALA A 12 2.59 3.64 -9.26
N ALA A 13 2.70 4.96 -9.39
CA ALA A 13 3.96 5.65 -9.61
C ALA A 13 4.73 5.96 -8.33
N SER A 14 4.11 5.88 -7.16
CA SER A 14 4.76 6.24 -5.91
C SER A 14 5.94 5.35 -5.61
N ARG A 15 7.07 5.96 -5.25
CA ARG A 15 8.31 5.23 -4.98
C ARG A 15 8.21 4.35 -3.73
N ASN A 16 7.52 4.84 -2.71
CA ASN A 16 7.25 4.11 -1.47
C ASN A 16 5.92 4.60 -0.90
N TYR A 17 5.53 4.03 0.22
CA TYR A 17 4.29 4.38 0.89
C TYR A 17 4.56 4.49 2.38
N TRP A 18 3.88 5.44 3.04
CA TRP A 18 3.92 5.55 4.48
C TRP A 18 2.72 4.81 5.04
N VAL A 19 2.98 3.88 5.96
CA VAL A 19 1.93 3.08 6.58
C VAL A 19 1.85 3.40 8.06
N ALA A 20 0.63 3.61 8.54
CA ALA A 20 0.32 3.83 9.94
C ALA A 20 -0.37 2.59 10.49
N THR A 21 0.19 2.01 11.53
CA THR A 21 -0.32 0.83 12.22
C THR A 21 -0.55 1.14 13.69
N ILE A 22 -1.22 0.22 14.39
CA ILE A 22 -1.59 0.41 15.79
C ILE A 22 -0.77 -0.56 16.64
N GLY A 23 0.04 0.00 17.52
CA GLY A 23 0.85 -0.76 18.46
C GLY A 23 0.09 -1.14 19.72
N PRO A 24 0.76 -1.84 20.64
CA PRO A 24 0.20 -2.19 21.94
C PRO A 24 -0.34 -0.95 22.68
N GLY A 25 -1.51 -1.08 23.30
CA GLY A 25 -2.13 0.03 23.99
C GLY A 25 -2.73 1.11 23.11
N GLY A 26 -2.85 0.85 21.78
CA GLY A 26 -3.40 1.82 20.83
C GLY A 26 -2.41 2.86 20.34
N SER A 27 -1.12 2.68 20.62
CA SER A 27 -0.08 3.62 20.20
C SER A 27 0.06 3.67 18.67
N PRO A 28 -0.01 4.85 18.03
CA PRO A 28 0.19 4.94 16.60
C PRO A 28 1.66 4.75 16.23
N HIS A 29 1.88 4.14 15.06
CA HIS A 29 3.22 3.83 14.57
C HIS A 29 3.27 4.03 13.06
N VAL A 30 4.24 4.79 12.57
CA VAL A 30 4.34 5.17 11.14
C VAL A 30 5.71 4.76 10.60
N ARG A 31 5.72 4.13 9.42
CA ARG A 31 6.96 3.74 8.72
C ARG A 31 6.79 3.87 7.21
N PRO A 32 7.85 4.25 6.49
CA PRO A 32 7.86 4.13 5.04
C PRO A 32 8.18 2.68 4.65
N ILE A 33 7.51 2.20 3.63
CA ILE A 33 7.72 0.85 3.11
C ILE A 33 7.76 0.87 1.58
N ASP A 34 8.44 -0.09 1.01
CA ASP A 34 8.33 -0.39 -0.42
C ASP A 34 7.03 -1.17 -0.65
N GLY A 35 6.44 -0.99 -1.82
CA GLY A 35 5.22 -1.68 -2.17
C GLY A 35 4.82 -1.43 -3.61
N VAL A 36 3.76 -2.10 -4.02
CA VAL A 36 3.18 -1.92 -5.36
C VAL A 36 1.67 -1.77 -5.25
N TRP A 37 1.12 -0.96 -6.14
CA TRP A 37 -0.32 -0.84 -6.34
C TRP A 37 -0.69 -1.65 -7.58
N VAL A 38 -1.46 -2.69 -7.39
CA VAL A 38 -1.85 -3.60 -8.46
C VAL A 38 -3.22 -4.21 -8.14
N ASP A 39 -4.08 -4.33 -9.14
CA ASP A 39 -5.43 -4.90 -9.00
C ASP A 39 -6.24 -4.23 -7.86
N SER A 40 -6.16 -2.91 -7.79
CA SER A 40 -6.83 -2.09 -6.78
C SER A 40 -6.45 -2.46 -5.34
N ALA A 41 -5.21 -2.89 -5.15
CA ALA A 41 -4.68 -3.26 -3.84
C ALA A 41 -3.25 -2.75 -3.68
N LEU A 42 -2.93 -2.30 -2.48
CA LEU A 42 -1.55 -2.02 -2.07
C LEU A 42 -0.96 -3.32 -1.52
N CYS A 43 0.12 -3.79 -2.16
CA CYS A 43 0.80 -5.02 -1.77
C CYS A 43 2.20 -4.69 -1.28
N PHE A 44 2.58 -5.24 -0.14
CA PHE A 44 3.85 -4.94 0.49
C PHE A 44 4.31 -6.12 1.35
N GLY A 45 5.61 -6.35 1.36
CA GLY A 45 6.23 -7.37 2.18
C GLY A 45 6.99 -6.77 3.35
N GLY A 46 7.24 -7.58 4.35
CA GLY A 46 8.06 -7.18 5.48
C GLY A 46 8.35 -8.33 6.41
N SER A 47 9.48 -8.23 7.11
CA SER A 47 9.86 -9.22 8.09
C SER A 47 8.91 -9.21 9.28
N PRO A 48 8.48 -10.40 9.78
CA PRO A 48 7.70 -10.48 11.01
C PRO A 48 8.46 -10.00 12.25
N LYS A 49 9.75 -9.73 12.13
CA LYS A 49 10.55 -9.14 13.21
C LYS A 49 10.35 -7.62 13.30
N THR A 50 9.82 -6.98 12.28
CA THR A 50 9.55 -5.54 12.31
C THR A 50 8.33 -5.22 13.14
N ARG A 51 8.36 -4.04 13.76
CA ARG A 51 7.26 -3.60 14.64
C ARG A 51 5.95 -3.45 13.88
N TRP A 52 5.97 -2.88 12.68
CA TRP A 52 4.75 -2.65 11.93
C TRP A 52 4.07 -3.96 11.49
N VAL A 53 4.85 -5.01 11.15
CA VAL A 53 4.26 -6.32 10.85
C VAL A 53 3.65 -6.94 12.09
N ARG A 54 4.36 -6.87 13.22
CA ARG A 54 3.79 -7.37 14.49
C ARG A 54 2.52 -6.63 14.87
N ASN A 55 2.48 -5.32 14.63
CA ASN A 55 1.27 -4.53 14.87
C ASN A 55 0.11 -5.06 14.02
N LEU A 56 0.32 -5.32 12.72
CA LEU A 56 -0.72 -5.84 11.83
C LEU A 56 -1.21 -7.24 12.23
N GLN A 57 -0.34 -8.05 12.81
CA GLN A 57 -0.73 -9.37 13.32
C GLN A 57 -1.71 -9.28 14.48
N HIS A 58 -1.66 -8.21 15.26
CA HIS A 58 -2.55 -8.00 16.42
C HIS A 58 -3.75 -7.11 16.06
N ASP A 59 -3.56 -6.13 15.22
CA ASP A 59 -4.60 -5.20 14.79
C ASP A 59 -4.39 -4.89 13.31
N ALA A 60 -5.27 -5.40 12.47
CA ALA A 60 -5.13 -5.30 11.03
C ALA A 60 -5.51 -3.92 10.46
N ARG A 61 -6.01 -2.99 11.27
CA ARG A 61 -6.34 -1.65 10.80
C ARG A 61 -5.09 -0.94 10.32
N LEU A 62 -5.21 -0.31 9.16
CA LEU A 62 -4.06 0.29 8.47
C LEU A 62 -4.50 1.54 7.74
N SER A 63 -3.70 2.58 7.84
CA SER A 63 -3.78 3.74 6.98
C SER A 63 -2.48 3.87 6.19
N ALA A 64 -2.58 4.24 4.93
CA ALA A 64 -1.40 4.43 4.09
C ALA A 64 -1.54 5.70 3.28
N HIS A 65 -0.42 6.35 2.98
CA HIS A 65 -0.42 7.52 2.11
C HIS A 65 0.84 7.56 1.25
N VAL A 66 0.76 8.31 0.16
CA VAL A 66 1.91 8.52 -0.72
C VAL A 66 2.71 9.74 -0.25
N PRO A 67 4.06 9.68 -0.35
CA PRO A 67 4.88 10.85 -0.06
C PRO A 67 4.82 11.84 -1.23
N HIS A 68 4.18 12.97 -1.02
CA HIS A 68 4.10 14.04 -2.01
C HIS A 68 3.84 15.37 -1.29
N ASP A 69 4.40 16.47 -1.82
CA ASP A 69 4.26 17.78 -1.17
C ASP A 69 2.90 18.43 -1.44
N ASP A 70 2.38 18.28 -2.66
CA ASP A 70 1.21 19.04 -3.13
C ASP A 70 -0.03 18.18 -3.38
N GLU A 71 0.13 16.87 -3.49
CA GLU A 71 -0.97 15.96 -3.77
C GLU A 71 -1.13 14.98 -2.62
N VAL A 72 -2.35 14.86 -2.12
CA VAL A 72 -2.64 14.02 -0.96
C VAL A 72 -3.48 12.83 -1.41
N ILE A 73 -3.03 11.63 -1.08
CA ILE A 73 -3.77 10.38 -1.28
C ILE A 73 -3.64 9.56 -0.01
N ILE A 74 -4.76 9.23 0.60
CA ILE A 74 -4.82 8.48 1.85
C ILE A 74 -5.72 7.27 1.66
N LEU A 75 -5.21 6.10 2.01
CA LEU A 75 -5.93 4.83 1.99
C LEU A 75 -6.23 4.41 3.42
N GLU A 76 -7.45 3.94 3.69
CA GLU A 76 -7.83 3.41 4.99
C GLU A 76 -8.54 2.07 4.82
N GLY A 77 -8.22 1.12 5.69
CA GLY A 77 -8.84 -0.19 5.67
C GLY A 77 -8.16 -1.17 6.60
N ARG A 78 -8.31 -2.44 6.28
CA ARG A 78 -7.69 -3.54 7.01
C ARG A 78 -6.73 -4.30 6.11
N ALA A 79 -5.55 -4.58 6.64
CA ALA A 79 -4.57 -5.38 5.94
C ALA A 79 -4.91 -6.87 6.05
N GLU A 80 -4.58 -7.62 5.02
CA GLU A 80 -4.70 -9.07 5.00
C GLU A 80 -3.35 -9.68 4.67
N PHE A 81 -3.04 -10.79 5.33
CA PHE A 81 -1.83 -11.55 5.03
C PHE A 81 -2.14 -12.57 3.93
N VAL A 82 -1.38 -12.50 2.84
CA VAL A 82 -1.55 -13.38 1.69
C VAL A 82 -0.42 -14.40 1.68
N ASN A 83 -0.79 -15.65 1.91
CA ASN A 83 0.15 -16.79 1.92
C ASN A 83 -0.32 -17.86 0.93
N LEU A 84 -0.73 -17.42 -0.26
CA LEU A 84 -1.19 -18.27 -1.34
C LEU A 84 -0.35 -17.95 -2.57
N PRO A 85 0.78 -18.67 -2.78
CA PRO A 85 1.71 -18.33 -3.85
C PRO A 85 1.11 -18.43 -5.25
N ASP A 86 0.07 -19.21 -5.42
CA ASP A 86 -0.60 -19.42 -6.71
C ASP A 86 -1.79 -18.50 -6.94
N SER A 87 -2.06 -17.56 -6.01
CA SER A 87 -3.17 -16.64 -6.20
C SER A 87 -2.88 -15.65 -7.32
N PRO A 88 -3.90 -15.17 -8.06
CA PRO A 88 -3.71 -14.14 -9.08
C PRO A 88 -3.07 -12.87 -8.54
N LEU A 89 -3.43 -12.47 -7.31
CA LEU A 89 -2.84 -11.29 -6.69
C LEU A 89 -1.36 -11.51 -6.37
N ALA A 90 -0.96 -12.69 -5.91
CA ALA A 90 0.44 -13.02 -5.65
C ALA A 90 1.26 -12.93 -6.95
N ALA A 91 0.77 -13.47 -8.04
CA ALA A 91 1.44 -13.41 -9.33
C ALA A 91 1.58 -11.94 -9.82
N ALA A 92 0.51 -11.17 -9.75
CA ALA A 92 0.49 -9.77 -10.16
C ALA A 92 1.43 -8.92 -9.30
N SER A 93 1.40 -9.12 -7.99
CA SER A 93 2.24 -8.41 -7.03
C SER A 93 3.73 -8.71 -7.26
N THR A 94 4.09 -9.98 -7.45
CA THR A 94 5.48 -10.39 -7.72
C THR A 94 5.99 -9.75 -9.01
N LYS A 95 5.20 -9.81 -10.07
CA LYS A 95 5.56 -9.20 -11.35
C LYS A 95 5.75 -7.69 -11.22
N ALA A 96 4.83 -7.01 -10.55
CA ALA A 96 4.89 -5.56 -10.37
C ALA A 96 6.08 -5.16 -9.49
N THR A 97 6.36 -5.90 -8.42
CA THR A 97 7.50 -5.65 -7.53
C THR A 97 8.81 -5.77 -8.27
N ARG A 98 8.95 -6.81 -9.08
CA ARG A 98 10.15 -7.03 -9.88
C ARG A 98 10.39 -5.91 -10.89
N ALA A 99 9.32 -5.45 -11.53
CA ALA A 99 9.42 -4.35 -12.48
C ALA A 99 9.76 -3.02 -11.81
N LYS A 100 9.22 -2.76 -10.63
CA LYS A 100 9.39 -1.51 -9.89
C LYS A 100 10.73 -1.41 -9.18
N TYR A 101 11.22 -2.53 -8.63
CA TYR A 101 12.45 -2.58 -7.84
C TYR A 101 13.45 -3.59 -8.42
N PRO A 102 13.89 -3.41 -9.68
CA PRO A 102 14.76 -4.40 -10.33
C PRO A 102 16.12 -4.59 -9.62
N GLN A 103 16.56 -3.58 -8.86
CA GLN A 103 17.82 -3.65 -8.11
C GLN A 103 17.82 -4.70 -7.00
N TYR A 104 16.66 -5.17 -6.58
CA TYR A 104 16.55 -6.21 -5.54
C TYR A 104 16.48 -7.63 -6.12
N PHE A 105 16.45 -7.75 -7.45
CA PHE A 105 16.29 -9.04 -8.13
C PHE A 105 17.39 -9.22 -9.17
N PRO A 106 18.19 -10.26 -9.05
CA PRO A 106 19.16 -10.60 -10.12
C PRO A 106 18.42 -10.88 -11.43
N ALA A 107 19.02 -10.46 -12.54
CA ALA A 107 18.39 -10.51 -13.87
C ALA A 107 17.95 -11.93 -14.29
N ASP A 108 18.62 -12.96 -13.76
CA ASP A 108 18.45 -14.35 -14.18
C ASP A 108 17.55 -15.17 -13.25
N GLU A 109 17.06 -14.55 -12.16
CA GLU A 109 16.25 -15.27 -11.20
C GLU A 109 14.77 -14.91 -11.34
N ASP A 110 13.95 -15.94 -11.31
CA ASP A 110 12.48 -15.79 -11.20
C ASP A 110 12.11 -16.15 -9.77
N PRO A 111 12.09 -15.15 -8.86
CA PRO A 111 11.87 -15.45 -7.45
C PRO A 111 10.48 -16.02 -7.24
N PRO A 112 10.34 -17.04 -6.36
CA PRO A 112 9.03 -17.52 -6.00
C PRO A 112 8.24 -16.42 -5.29
N SER A 113 6.93 -16.45 -5.43
CA SER A 113 6.05 -15.58 -4.65
C SER A 113 6.25 -15.85 -3.17
N ARG A 114 6.55 -14.79 -2.42
CA ARG A 114 6.66 -14.85 -0.96
C ARG A 114 5.37 -14.35 -0.34
N PRO A 115 5.03 -14.80 0.86
CA PRO A 115 3.91 -14.22 1.60
C PRO A 115 4.06 -12.71 1.72
N PHE A 116 2.97 -12.00 1.63
CA PHE A 116 2.96 -10.54 1.69
C PHE A 116 1.66 -10.04 2.34
N TRP A 117 1.65 -8.76 2.66
CA TRP A 117 0.46 -8.08 3.15
C TRP A 117 -0.21 -7.33 2.02
N THR A 118 -1.52 -7.22 2.08
CA THR A 118 -2.29 -6.43 1.11
C THR A 118 -3.32 -5.56 1.81
N LEU A 119 -3.52 -4.36 1.27
CA LEU A 119 -4.59 -3.47 1.68
C LEU A 119 -5.48 -3.21 0.47
N ARG A 120 -6.71 -3.71 0.52
CA ARG A 120 -7.78 -3.25 -0.35
C ARG A 120 -8.51 -2.17 0.43
N PRO A 121 -8.35 -0.89 0.07
CA PRO A 121 -8.89 0.18 0.90
C PRO A 121 -10.41 0.13 0.98
N ALA A 122 -10.95 0.38 2.16
CA ALA A 122 -12.38 0.62 2.36
C ALA A 122 -12.75 2.05 2.03
N THR A 123 -11.83 2.97 2.31
CA THR A 123 -12.02 4.40 2.03
C THR A 123 -10.73 4.98 1.46
N VAL A 124 -10.87 5.86 0.49
CA VAL A 124 -9.75 6.61 -0.09
C VAL A 124 -10.12 8.08 -0.10
N TYR A 125 -9.17 8.93 0.30
CA TYR A 125 -9.28 10.39 0.20
C TYR A 125 -8.19 10.91 -0.72
N ALA A 126 -8.52 11.92 -1.52
CA ALA A 126 -7.52 12.61 -2.33
C ALA A 126 -7.88 14.08 -2.49
N TRP A 127 -6.84 14.90 -2.58
CA TRP A 127 -6.97 16.31 -2.95
C TRP A 127 -5.63 16.85 -3.39
N THR A 128 -5.64 18.04 -3.98
CA THR A 128 -4.40 18.81 -4.21
C THR A 128 -4.41 20.02 -3.31
N LEU A 129 -3.24 20.50 -2.90
CA LEU A 129 -3.17 21.69 -2.07
C LEU A 129 -3.69 22.92 -2.80
N SER A 130 -3.43 23.02 -4.12
CA SER A 130 -3.91 24.13 -4.94
C SER A 130 -5.44 24.20 -5.05
N GLY A 131 -6.12 23.06 -4.96
CA GLY A 131 -7.57 22.98 -5.06
C GLY A 131 -8.31 22.84 -3.72
N PHE A 132 -7.56 22.65 -2.65
CA PHE A 132 -8.13 22.45 -1.31
C PHE A 132 -8.87 23.71 -0.82
N PRO A 133 -10.06 23.59 -0.19
CA PRO A 133 -10.80 22.35 0.10
C PRO A 133 -11.77 21.92 -1.01
N GLY A 134 -11.84 22.64 -2.11
CA GLY A 134 -12.87 22.45 -3.13
C GLY A 134 -12.77 21.13 -3.89
N ASN A 135 -11.57 20.55 -4.00
CA ASN A 135 -11.37 19.30 -4.73
C ASN A 135 -11.19 18.06 -3.84
N VAL A 136 -11.45 18.15 -2.55
CA VAL A 136 -11.40 16.98 -1.67
C VAL A 136 -12.41 15.94 -2.16
N THR A 137 -11.92 14.75 -2.45
CA THR A 137 -12.73 13.65 -2.98
C THR A 137 -12.57 12.42 -2.10
N ARG A 138 -13.67 11.74 -1.86
CA ARG A 138 -13.69 10.52 -1.06
C ARG A 138 -14.37 9.41 -1.85
N TRP A 139 -13.73 8.24 -1.87
CA TRP A 139 -14.32 7.01 -2.41
C TRP A 139 -14.52 6.02 -1.27
N ARG A 140 -15.63 5.31 -1.32
CA ARG A 140 -15.92 4.20 -0.40
C ARG A 140 -16.10 2.93 -1.20
N PHE A 141 -15.51 1.86 -0.71
CA PHE A 141 -15.58 0.55 -1.31
C PHE A 141 -16.14 -0.44 -0.30
N ASP A 142 -16.99 -1.32 -0.76
CA ASP A 142 -17.60 -2.36 0.10
C ASP A 142 -16.68 -3.56 0.27
#